data_91a7e81573074d3920d045c449db27ed
#
_entry.id   91a7e81573074d3920d045c449db27ed
#
_cell.length_a   1.000
_cell.length_b   1.000
_cell.length_c   1.000
_cell.angle_alpha   90.00
_cell.angle_beta   90.00
_cell.angle_gamma   90.00
#
_symmetry.space_group_name_H-M   'P 1'
#
loop_
_entity.id
_entity.type
_entity.pdbx_description
1 polymer ?
#
loop_
_entity_poly.entity_id
_entity_poly.type
_entity_poly.pdbx_seq_one_letter_code
_entity_poly.pdbx_strand_id
1 'polypeptide(L)'
;RRVAADCDGQPPRRDRAPLTSRPDLDVLKRWLRHWTKVRHREAAERTLLTVIAAGASPAALADLLVSAAADRVYADGGHLLDFINKACECLDLIGWEHSAAVLPSVVGQLVAAQGAEEATAWRHPIDLVSLCEEATQELQGLSAGMDSGKPWSEHAALAEALLGDEPNAILEALKAAVRAGASPVDLSRSLTYAAALRVAQFGTANEHSDWETAHHVFTYSNAVHQALKRIAAGGTLPNDAAEATRSVLHGAMAVYLSRYLNVPPARLPDESDPRLNGLPQSSQEIRAALLDALDRQRQVDAVGSLVARHFALGHPPDELVTTLAHALLREDAGFHACQMLEAGIRQFGTWADTRQGGHILIGVGRYLAAHSPSERAAFQTADIARRLLHGSELHQMP
;
A
#
# COMPACT_ATOMS: atom_id res chain seq x y z
N ARG A 1 -13.43 -18.31 -6.53
CA ARG A 1 -14.71 -18.53 -5.83
C ARG A 1 -15.22 -17.26 -5.15
N ARG A 2 -14.37 -16.55 -4.36
CA ARG A 2 -14.77 -15.32 -3.65
C ARG A 2 -15.20 -14.22 -4.63
N VAL A 3 -14.37 -13.93 -5.65
CA VAL A 3 -14.69 -12.93 -6.69
C VAL A 3 -16.01 -13.29 -7.43
N ALA A 4 -16.23 -14.56 -7.76
CA ALA A 4 -17.47 -14.98 -8.40
C ALA A 4 -18.69 -14.78 -7.49
N ALA A 5 -18.56 -15.05 -6.18
CA ALA A 5 -19.64 -14.82 -5.21
C ALA A 5 -19.95 -13.32 -5.04
N ASP A 6 -18.90 -12.48 -5.01
CA ASP A 6 -19.06 -11.02 -4.87
C ASP A 6 -19.71 -10.38 -6.12
N CYS A 7 -19.57 -11.01 -7.29
CA CYS A 7 -20.16 -10.56 -8.55
C CYS A 7 -21.51 -11.21 -8.86
N ASP A 8 -21.90 -12.26 -8.11
CA ASP A 8 -23.15 -12.99 -8.35
C ASP A 8 -24.37 -12.10 -8.07
N GLY A 9 -25.31 -12.08 -9.00
CA GLY A 9 -26.49 -11.23 -8.90
C GLY A 9 -26.26 -9.73 -9.15
N GLN A 10 -25.04 -9.28 -9.38
CA GLN A 10 -24.78 -7.89 -9.74
C GLN A 10 -25.23 -7.61 -11.17
N PRO A 11 -25.90 -6.47 -11.44
CA PRO A 11 -26.27 -6.11 -12.79
C PRO A 11 -25.00 -5.90 -13.64
N PRO A 12 -25.02 -6.24 -14.93
CA PRO A 12 -23.90 -5.99 -15.80
C PRO A 12 -23.58 -4.51 -15.83
N ARG A 13 -22.30 -4.19 -15.84
CA ARG A 13 -21.85 -2.80 -15.96
C ARG A 13 -22.33 -2.23 -17.30
N ARG A 14 -22.97 -1.06 -17.24
CA ARG A 14 -23.36 -0.34 -18.46
C ARG A 14 -22.12 0.29 -19.07
N ASP A 15 -21.83 -0.02 -20.34
CA ASP A 15 -20.80 0.66 -21.10
C ASP A 15 -21.18 2.14 -21.29
N ARG A 16 -20.21 3.00 -21.06
CA ARG A 16 -20.30 4.44 -21.30
C ARG A 16 -19.49 4.81 -22.53
N ALA A 17 -19.99 5.72 -23.33
CA ALA A 17 -19.25 6.25 -24.46
C ALA A 17 -18.40 7.45 -24.02
N PRO A 18 -17.20 7.65 -24.60
CA PRO A 18 -16.44 8.88 -24.49
C PRO A 18 -17.29 10.10 -24.87
N LEU A 19 -16.83 11.29 -24.48
CA LEU A 19 -17.44 12.54 -24.94
C LEU A 19 -17.20 12.72 -26.46
N THR A 20 -18.12 13.36 -27.13
CA THR A 20 -17.97 13.67 -28.58
C THR A 20 -16.90 14.76 -28.82
N SER A 21 -16.78 15.73 -27.91
CA SER A 21 -15.70 16.72 -27.90
C SER A 21 -14.44 16.13 -27.26
N ARG A 22 -13.27 16.53 -27.76
CA ARG A 22 -11.96 16.11 -27.22
C ARG A 22 -11.21 17.34 -26.70
N PRO A 23 -11.51 17.82 -25.50
CA PRO A 23 -10.75 18.89 -24.87
C PRO A 23 -9.32 18.45 -24.57
N ASP A 24 -8.44 19.42 -24.32
CA ASP A 24 -7.07 19.17 -23.88
C ASP A 24 -7.04 18.36 -22.57
N LEU A 25 -5.95 17.64 -22.34
CA LEU A 25 -5.78 16.76 -21.19
C LEU A 25 -5.96 17.52 -19.86
N ASP A 26 -5.43 18.74 -19.75
CA ASP A 26 -5.56 19.60 -18.57
C ASP A 26 -7.02 19.97 -18.26
N VAL A 27 -7.81 20.19 -19.30
CA VAL A 27 -9.25 20.43 -19.15
C VAL A 27 -9.94 19.17 -18.63
N LEU A 28 -9.61 18.01 -19.19
CA LEU A 28 -10.18 16.73 -18.78
C LEU A 28 -9.75 16.37 -17.36
N LYS A 29 -8.51 16.68 -16.95
CA LYS A 29 -8.02 16.51 -15.58
C LYS A 29 -8.84 17.35 -14.59
N ARG A 30 -9.05 18.64 -14.89
CA ARG A 30 -9.91 19.50 -14.06
C ARG A 30 -11.35 19.00 -14.01
N TRP A 31 -11.90 18.49 -15.13
CA TRP A 31 -13.26 17.94 -15.17
C TRP A 31 -13.38 16.68 -14.33
N LEU A 32 -12.43 15.73 -14.41
CA LEU A 32 -12.49 14.53 -13.58
C LEU A 32 -12.50 14.90 -12.10
N ARG A 33 -11.60 15.78 -11.66
CA ARG A 33 -11.55 16.28 -10.28
C ARG A 33 -12.88 16.95 -9.87
N HIS A 34 -13.44 17.78 -10.74
CA HIS A 34 -14.73 18.42 -10.47
C HIS A 34 -15.85 17.38 -10.30
N TRP A 35 -15.97 16.43 -11.24
CA TRP A 35 -17.00 15.38 -11.17
C TRP A 35 -16.82 14.47 -9.95
N THR A 36 -15.61 14.16 -9.57
CA THR A 36 -15.28 13.45 -8.34
C THR A 36 -15.77 14.24 -7.12
N LYS A 37 -15.47 15.54 -7.06
CA LYS A 37 -15.87 16.41 -5.95
C LYS A 37 -17.39 16.51 -5.80
N VAL A 38 -18.13 16.64 -6.90
CA VAL A 38 -19.60 16.72 -6.89
C VAL A 38 -20.28 15.33 -6.95
N ARG A 39 -19.51 14.25 -6.84
CA ARG A 39 -19.98 12.86 -6.79
C ARG A 39 -20.80 12.44 -8.03
N HIS A 40 -20.46 12.95 -9.20
CA HIS A 40 -21.16 12.67 -10.45
C HIS A 40 -20.47 11.54 -11.25
N ARG A 41 -20.80 10.29 -10.93
CA ARG A 41 -20.17 9.08 -11.46
C ARG A 41 -20.16 9.01 -12.99
N GLU A 42 -21.30 9.27 -13.65
CA GLU A 42 -21.39 9.14 -15.10
C GLU A 42 -20.47 10.13 -15.84
N ALA A 43 -20.44 11.37 -15.39
CA ALA A 43 -19.58 12.38 -15.99
C ALA A 43 -18.10 12.08 -15.75
N ALA A 44 -17.73 11.60 -14.55
CA ALA A 44 -16.37 11.19 -14.24
C ALA A 44 -15.93 10.02 -15.13
N GLU A 45 -16.77 8.99 -15.28
CA GLU A 45 -16.50 7.82 -16.12
C GLU A 45 -16.34 8.19 -17.60
N ARG A 46 -17.23 9.01 -18.15
CA ARG A 46 -17.14 9.49 -19.52
C ARG A 46 -15.89 10.37 -19.75
N THR A 47 -15.53 11.19 -18.78
CA THR A 47 -14.30 12.00 -18.84
C THR A 47 -13.06 11.09 -18.90
N LEU A 48 -12.96 10.09 -18.03
CA LEU A 48 -11.87 9.11 -18.05
C LEU A 48 -11.80 8.35 -19.39
N LEU A 49 -12.93 7.86 -19.89
CA LEU A 49 -12.99 7.18 -21.20
C LEU A 49 -12.57 8.08 -22.35
N THR A 50 -12.83 9.41 -22.25
CA THR A 50 -12.38 10.38 -23.25
C THR A 50 -10.87 10.53 -23.23
N VAL A 51 -10.25 10.56 -22.04
CA VAL A 51 -8.79 10.60 -21.90
C VAL A 51 -8.15 9.34 -22.49
N ILE A 52 -8.73 8.17 -22.21
CA ILE A 52 -8.26 6.89 -22.74
C ILE A 52 -8.39 6.87 -24.28
N ALA A 53 -9.54 7.28 -24.82
CA ALA A 53 -9.77 7.33 -26.26
C ALA A 53 -8.90 8.37 -27.00
N ALA A 54 -8.39 9.36 -26.29
CA ALA A 54 -7.40 10.31 -26.82
C ALA A 54 -5.98 9.75 -26.87
N GLY A 55 -5.75 8.52 -26.37
CA GLY A 55 -4.45 7.86 -26.39
C GLY A 55 -3.49 8.34 -25.29
N ALA A 56 -4.01 8.79 -24.15
CA ALA A 56 -3.18 9.20 -23.04
C ALA A 56 -2.27 8.08 -22.54
N SER A 57 -1.04 8.43 -22.17
CA SER A 57 -0.05 7.46 -21.67
C SER A 57 -0.45 6.88 -20.31
N PRO A 58 0.11 5.71 -19.91
CA PRO A 58 -0.06 5.14 -18.58
C PRO A 58 0.25 6.14 -17.45
N ALA A 59 1.30 6.94 -17.63
CA ALA A 59 1.69 7.98 -16.66
C ALA A 59 0.62 9.08 -16.54
N ALA A 60 0.08 9.56 -17.67
CA ALA A 60 -0.97 10.58 -17.67
C ALA A 60 -2.29 10.06 -17.07
N LEU A 61 -2.64 8.79 -17.31
CA LEU A 61 -3.82 8.16 -16.71
C LEU A 61 -3.66 7.97 -15.19
N ALA A 62 -2.46 7.59 -14.75
CA ALA A 62 -2.15 7.49 -13.33
C ALA A 62 -2.22 8.87 -12.64
N ASP A 63 -1.58 9.89 -13.22
CA ASP A 63 -1.63 11.25 -12.69
C ASP A 63 -3.07 11.79 -12.60
N LEU A 64 -3.86 11.58 -13.63
CA LEU A 64 -5.27 11.96 -13.68
C LEU A 64 -6.08 11.38 -12.49
N LEU A 65 -5.94 10.07 -12.25
CA LEU A 65 -6.70 9.37 -11.20
C LEU A 65 -6.17 9.68 -9.80
N VAL A 66 -4.85 9.71 -9.62
CA VAL A 66 -4.21 9.98 -8.33
C VAL A 66 -4.46 11.41 -7.89
N SER A 67 -4.38 12.38 -8.80
CA SER A 67 -4.70 13.78 -8.51
C SER A 67 -6.15 13.95 -8.06
N ALA A 68 -7.08 13.25 -8.71
CA ALA A 68 -8.50 13.29 -8.32
C ALA A 68 -8.75 12.59 -6.96
N ALA A 69 -8.03 11.52 -6.65
CA ALA A 69 -8.11 10.83 -5.36
C ALA A 69 -7.51 11.68 -4.23
N ALA A 70 -6.39 12.36 -4.49
CA ALA A 70 -5.70 13.19 -3.51
C ALA A 70 -6.43 14.52 -3.18
N ASP A 71 -7.52 14.85 -3.87
CA ASP A 71 -8.39 15.98 -3.49
C ASP A 71 -9.16 15.72 -2.18
N ARG A 72 -9.19 14.47 -1.72
CA ARG A 72 -9.70 14.08 -0.40
C ARG A 72 -8.57 13.54 0.45
N VAL A 73 -8.54 13.94 1.70
CA VAL A 73 -7.48 13.53 2.63
C VAL A 73 -7.64 12.05 2.94
N TYR A 74 -6.60 11.24 2.67
CA TYR A 74 -6.53 9.81 3.01
C TYR A 74 -7.84 9.05 2.73
N ALA A 75 -8.38 9.22 1.52
CA ALA A 75 -9.72 8.80 1.12
C ALA A 75 -9.99 7.31 1.38
N ASP A 76 -11.16 6.99 1.95
CA ASP A 76 -11.60 5.64 2.36
C ASP A 76 -10.54 4.89 3.20
N GLY A 77 -9.87 5.58 4.12
CA GLY A 77 -8.83 4.96 4.95
C GLY A 77 -7.64 4.43 4.14
N GLY A 78 -7.39 5.01 2.96
CA GLY A 78 -6.31 4.62 2.05
C GLY A 78 -6.72 3.68 0.92
N HIS A 79 -7.86 3.02 1.01
CA HIS A 79 -8.31 2.01 0.02
C HIS A 79 -8.46 2.56 -1.39
N LEU A 80 -8.96 3.80 -1.56
CA LEU A 80 -9.17 4.36 -2.88
C LEU A 80 -7.89 4.38 -3.72
N LEU A 81 -6.80 4.90 -3.16
CA LEU A 81 -5.54 5.00 -3.88
C LEU A 81 -4.91 3.63 -4.13
N ASP A 82 -5.06 2.72 -3.18
CA ASP A 82 -4.58 1.35 -3.32
C ASP A 82 -5.32 0.62 -4.46
N PHE A 83 -6.64 0.72 -4.57
CA PHE A 83 -7.39 0.14 -5.69
C PHE A 83 -7.06 0.79 -7.04
N ILE A 84 -6.82 2.11 -7.10
CA ILE A 84 -6.32 2.77 -8.31
C ILE A 84 -4.97 2.17 -8.71
N ASN A 85 -4.05 1.99 -7.76
CA ASN A 85 -2.76 1.36 -8.02
C ASN A 85 -2.93 -0.09 -8.50
N LYS A 86 -3.81 -0.89 -7.87
CA LYS A 86 -4.07 -2.27 -8.30
C LYS A 86 -4.66 -2.36 -9.71
N ALA A 87 -5.50 -1.40 -10.09
CA ALA A 87 -6.01 -1.32 -11.47
C ALA A 87 -4.86 -1.04 -12.46
N CYS A 88 -3.93 -0.15 -12.13
CA CYS A 88 -2.74 0.10 -12.95
C CYS A 88 -1.83 -1.12 -13.02
N GLU A 89 -1.57 -1.80 -11.90
CA GLU A 89 -0.77 -3.03 -11.85
C GLU A 89 -1.40 -4.17 -12.66
N CYS A 90 -2.73 -4.28 -12.64
CA CYS A 90 -3.45 -5.20 -13.51
C CYS A 90 -3.15 -4.91 -14.99
N LEU A 91 -3.20 -3.64 -15.39
CA LEU A 91 -2.89 -3.22 -16.76
C LEU A 91 -1.42 -3.44 -17.13
N ASP A 92 -0.48 -3.37 -16.19
CA ASP A 92 0.92 -3.73 -16.43
C ASP A 92 1.08 -5.22 -16.77
N LEU A 93 0.18 -6.07 -16.28
CA LEU A 93 0.21 -7.52 -16.53
C LEU A 93 -0.54 -7.91 -17.81
N ILE A 94 -1.70 -7.31 -18.08
CA ILE A 94 -2.58 -7.72 -19.18
C ILE A 94 -2.49 -6.84 -20.42
N GLY A 95 -1.82 -5.68 -20.33
CA GLY A 95 -1.70 -4.68 -21.38
C GLY A 95 -2.57 -3.44 -21.18
N TRP A 96 -2.01 -2.27 -21.47
CA TRP A 96 -2.71 -0.97 -21.31
C TRP A 96 -3.76 -0.71 -22.40
N GLU A 97 -3.83 -1.49 -23.46
CA GLU A 97 -4.94 -1.52 -24.41
C GLU A 97 -6.27 -1.87 -23.77
N HIS A 98 -6.24 -2.54 -22.61
CA HIS A 98 -7.42 -2.88 -21.81
C HIS A 98 -7.85 -1.78 -20.82
N SER A 99 -7.22 -0.60 -20.85
CA SER A 99 -7.50 0.51 -19.91
C SER A 99 -8.96 0.93 -19.88
N ALA A 100 -9.66 0.91 -21.02
CA ALA A 100 -11.08 1.24 -21.11
C ALA A 100 -12.01 0.23 -20.39
N ALA A 101 -11.56 -1.01 -20.20
CA ALA A 101 -12.29 -2.00 -19.43
C ALA A 101 -11.97 -1.96 -17.94
N VAL A 102 -10.69 -1.72 -17.58
CA VAL A 102 -10.20 -1.81 -16.20
C VAL A 102 -10.41 -0.51 -15.42
N LEU A 103 -9.88 0.62 -15.91
CA LEU A 103 -9.86 1.87 -15.13
C LEU A 103 -11.25 2.42 -14.74
N PRO A 104 -12.30 2.32 -15.57
CA PRO A 104 -13.62 2.73 -15.11
C PRO A 104 -14.17 1.96 -13.91
N SER A 105 -13.60 0.77 -13.56
CA SER A 105 -14.04 0.00 -12.39
C SER A 105 -13.79 0.75 -11.07
N VAL A 106 -12.74 1.57 -10.99
CA VAL A 106 -12.41 2.35 -9.79
C VAL A 106 -13.18 3.66 -9.69
N VAL A 107 -13.85 4.13 -10.77
CA VAL A 107 -14.55 5.42 -10.76
C VAL A 107 -15.71 5.45 -9.77
N GLY A 108 -16.39 4.32 -9.57
CA GLY A 108 -17.47 4.23 -8.58
C GLY A 108 -17.00 4.58 -7.18
N GLN A 109 -15.88 4.01 -6.76
CA GLN A 109 -15.25 4.30 -5.47
C GLN A 109 -14.67 5.72 -5.46
N LEU A 110 -13.99 6.14 -6.53
CA LEU A 110 -13.40 7.48 -6.64
C LEU A 110 -14.42 8.60 -6.35
N VAL A 111 -15.64 8.48 -6.86
CA VAL A 111 -16.69 9.51 -6.63
C VAL A 111 -17.42 9.34 -5.28
N ALA A 112 -17.48 8.12 -4.74
CA ALA A 112 -18.18 7.82 -3.50
C ALA A 112 -17.30 8.00 -2.26
N ALA A 113 -15.98 7.94 -2.41
CA ALA A 113 -15.01 7.95 -1.32
C ALA A 113 -15.27 9.09 -0.32
N GLN A 114 -15.08 8.79 0.96
CA GLN A 114 -15.08 9.78 2.03
C GLN A 114 -13.65 10.13 2.40
N GLY A 115 -13.39 11.42 2.60
CA GLY A 115 -12.09 11.90 3.04
C GLY A 115 -11.99 11.89 4.56
N ALA A 116 -10.79 11.72 5.06
CA ALA A 116 -10.50 11.79 6.49
C ALA A 116 -10.70 13.20 7.07
N GLU A 117 -10.83 14.23 6.24
CA GLU A 117 -11.19 15.60 6.64
C GLU A 117 -12.53 15.69 7.39
N GLU A 118 -13.39 14.67 7.25
CA GLU A 118 -14.66 14.56 7.97
C GLU A 118 -14.49 13.84 9.32
N ALA A 119 -13.33 13.20 9.59
CA ALA A 119 -13.07 12.42 10.79
C ALA A 119 -12.50 13.28 11.93
N THR A 120 -13.06 13.14 13.14
CA THR A 120 -12.62 13.87 14.32
C THR A 120 -11.12 13.73 14.59
N ALA A 121 -10.55 12.54 14.43
CA ALA A 121 -9.13 12.27 14.70
C ALA A 121 -8.18 13.08 13.79
N TRP A 122 -8.64 13.51 12.62
CA TRP A 122 -7.85 14.35 11.70
C TRP A 122 -8.00 15.85 11.97
N ARG A 123 -8.97 16.25 12.82
CA ARG A 123 -9.26 17.65 13.16
C ARG A 123 -8.91 18.00 14.59
N HIS A 124 -8.87 17.03 15.50
CA HIS A 124 -8.69 17.25 16.92
C HIS A 124 -7.75 16.22 17.57
N PRO A 125 -6.90 16.60 18.51
CA PRO A 125 -6.68 17.95 19.02
C PRO A 125 -5.91 18.88 18.08
N ILE A 126 -5.33 18.37 17.00
CA ILE A 126 -4.56 19.12 15.99
C ILE A 126 -5.28 18.97 14.66
N ASP A 127 -5.45 20.08 13.92
CA ASP A 127 -6.05 20.07 12.58
C ASP A 127 -5.00 19.64 11.53
N LEU A 128 -4.85 18.32 11.35
CA LEU A 128 -3.92 17.73 10.38
C LEU A 128 -4.30 18.04 8.93
N VAL A 129 -5.59 18.30 8.67
CA VAL A 129 -6.08 18.62 7.35
C VAL A 129 -5.56 19.99 6.91
N SER A 130 -5.73 21.01 7.75
CA SER A 130 -5.19 22.35 7.47
C SER A 130 -3.68 22.35 7.34
N LEU A 131 -2.98 21.58 8.20
CA LEU A 131 -1.52 21.41 8.10
C LEU A 131 -1.09 20.79 6.75
N CYS A 132 -1.81 19.77 6.26
CA CYS A 132 -1.56 19.18 4.94
C CYS A 132 -1.81 20.16 3.79
N GLU A 133 -2.86 20.97 3.89
CA GLU A 133 -3.18 22.00 2.87
C GLU A 133 -2.10 23.09 2.80
N GLU A 134 -1.67 23.62 3.94
CA GLU A 134 -0.59 24.59 4.05
C GLU A 134 0.73 24.02 3.51
N ALA A 135 1.11 22.82 3.95
CA ALA A 135 2.31 22.14 3.47
C ALA A 135 2.27 21.88 1.96
N THR A 136 1.09 21.58 1.39
CA THR A 136 0.92 21.40 -0.06
C THR A 136 1.26 22.68 -0.81
N GLN A 137 0.75 23.83 -0.35
CA GLN A 137 1.01 25.13 -0.97
C GLN A 137 2.50 25.49 -0.90
N GLU A 138 3.13 25.24 0.23
CA GLU A 138 4.56 25.50 0.41
C GLU A 138 5.43 24.61 -0.48
N LEU A 139 5.11 23.30 -0.61
CA LEU A 139 5.84 22.37 -1.47
C LEU A 139 5.77 22.75 -2.94
N GLN A 140 4.63 23.28 -3.42
CA GLN A 140 4.50 23.78 -4.78
C GLN A 140 5.49 24.91 -5.08
N GLY A 141 5.74 25.79 -4.09
CA GLY A 141 6.72 26.86 -4.23
C GLY A 141 8.19 26.38 -4.22
N LEU A 142 8.47 25.29 -3.50
CA LEU A 142 9.82 24.74 -3.38
C LEU A 142 10.27 23.92 -4.61
N SER A 143 9.36 23.22 -5.27
CA SER A 143 9.67 22.32 -6.38
C SER A 143 10.11 23.04 -7.66
N ALA A 144 9.86 24.35 -7.78
CA ALA A 144 10.13 25.13 -8.98
C ALA A 144 11.60 25.48 -9.24
N GLY A 145 12.55 25.11 -8.35
CA GLY A 145 13.92 25.60 -8.38
C GLY A 145 15.06 24.57 -8.27
N MET A 146 14.81 23.26 -8.26
CA MET A 146 15.82 22.31 -7.81
C MET A 146 16.19 21.26 -8.85
N ASP A 147 17.28 21.52 -9.58
CA ASP A 147 18.06 20.50 -10.27
C ASP A 147 19.39 20.33 -9.49
N SER A 148 19.44 19.43 -8.53
CA SER A 148 20.62 19.25 -7.67
C SER A 148 21.70 18.35 -8.28
N GLY A 149 21.42 17.70 -9.40
CA GLY A 149 22.36 16.83 -10.13
C GLY A 149 22.90 15.61 -9.34
N LYS A 150 22.51 15.45 -8.05
CA LYS A 150 22.87 14.30 -7.22
C LYS A 150 21.63 13.55 -6.77
N PRO A 151 21.63 12.19 -6.83
CA PRO A 151 20.57 11.40 -6.24
C PRO A 151 20.47 11.68 -4.72
N TRP A 152 19.27 11.96 -4.26
CA TRP A 152 19.01 12.08 -2.82
C TRP A 152 19.01 10.69 -2.17
N SER A 153 19.56 10.55 -0.96
CA SER A 153 19.80 9.25 -0.33
C SER A 153 19.41 9.14 1.14
N GLU A 154 18.91 10.23 1.75
CA GLU A 154 18.64 10.28 3.21
C GLU A 154 17.31 9.59 3.60
N HIS A 155 16.97 8.51 2.91
CA HIS A 155 15.70 7.82 3.10
C HIS A 155 15.45 7.29 4.51
N ALA A 156 16.49 6.75 5.17
CA ALA A 156 16.34 6.19 6.50
C ALA A 156 16.11 7.29 7.55
N ALA A 157 16.84 8.40 7.45
CA ALA A 157 16.69 9.55 8.34
C ALA A 157 15.31 10.20 8.18
N LEU A 158 14.83 10.34 6.94
CA LEU A 158 13.48 10.86 6.70
C LEU A 158 12.42 9.89 7.26
N ALA A 159 12.56 8.58 7.06
CA ALA A 159 11.61 7.61 7.59
C ALA A 159 11.54 7.65 9.13
N GLU A 160 12.68 7.84 9.80
CA GLU A 160 12.72 8.03 11.26
C GLU A 160 11.98 9.30 11.68
N ALA A 161 12.18 10.42 10.97
CA ALA A 161 11.46 11.67 11.22
C ALA A 161 9.94 11.52 11.02
N LEU A 162 9.50 10.74 10.01
CA LEU A 162 8.09 10.47 9.75
C LEU A 162 7.42 9.62 10.84
N LEU A 163 8.19 8.88 11.65
CA LEU A 163 7.68 8.13 12.80
C LEU A 163 7.59 8.99 14.08
N GLY A 164 7.94 10.25 14.01
CA GLY A 164 7.94 11.19 15.13
C GLY A 164 6.55 11.51 15.69
N ASP A 165 6.52 12.27 16.79
CA ASP A 165 5.32 12.55 17.57
C ASP A 165 4.73 13.95 17.30
N GLU A 166 5.43 14.79 16.52
CA GLU A 166 5.05 16.17 16.25
C GLU A 166 4.72 16.37 14.76
N PRO A 167 3.45 16.59 14.38
CA PRO A 167 3.04 16.66 12.99
C PRO A 167 3.69 17.80 12.20
N ASN A 168 3.93 18.96 12.85
CA ASN A 168 4.66 20.06 12.22
C ASN A 168 6.11 19.67 11.91
N ALA A 169 6.80 18.98 12.82
CA ALA A 169 8.16 18.51 12.60
C ALA A 169 8.24 17.48 11.46
N ILE A 170 7.24 16.61 11.34
CA ILE A 170 7.11 15.65 10.24
C ILE A 170 6.98 16.38 8.90
N LEU A 171 6.11 17.38 8.81
CA LEU A 171 5.92 18.16 7.58
C LEU A 171 7.16 18.98 7.23
N GLU A 172 7.83 19.58 8.23
CA GLU A 172 9.10 20.27 8.02
C GLU A 172 10.21 19.34 7.52
N ALA A 173 10.28 18.10 8.02
CA ALA A 173 11.23 17.10 7.52
C ALA A 173 11.01 16.79 6.03
N LEU A 174 9.74 16.65 5.59
CA LEU A 174 9.41 16.47 4.17
C LEU A 174 9.82 17.69 3.33
N LYS A 175 9.52 18.90 3.80
CA LYS A 175 9.92 20.15 3.13
C LYS A 175 11.43 20.30 3.08
N ALA A 176 12.14 19.94 4.14
CA ALA A 176 13.62 19.95 4.19
C ALA A 176 14.22 18.95 3.19
N ALA A 177 13.63 17.75 3.08
CA ALA A 177 14.06 16.77 2.09
C ALA A 177 13.90 17.30 0.66
N VAL A 178 12.78 17.97 0.34
CA VAL A 178 12.58 18.62 -0.97
C VAL A 178 13.65 19.70 -1.20
N ARG A 179 13.90 20.57 -0.21
CA ARG A 179 14.96 21.59 -0.33
C ARG A 179 16.36 20.96 -0.54
N ALA A 180 16.57 19.74 -0.03
CA ALA A 180 17.79 18.97 -0.23
C ALA A 180 17.82 18.17 -1.54
N GLY A 181 16.79 18.28 -2.40
CA GLY A 181 16.73 17.66 -3.71
C GLY A 181 15.98 16.34 -3.77
N ALA A 182 15.22 15.95 -2.74
CA ALA A 182 14.38 14.77 -2.79
C ALA A 182 13.23 14.98 -3.79
N SER A 183 13.07 14.02 -4.70
CA SER A 183 11.92 13.97 -5.60
C SER A 183 10.65 13.47 -4.87
N PRO A 184 9.45 13.66 -5.43
CA PRO A 184 8.23 13.03 -4.89
C PRO A 184 8.33 11.50 -4.77
N VAL A 185 9.07 10.85 -5.66
CA VAL A 185 9.35 9.41 -5.60
C VAL A 185 10.20 9.08 -4.37
N ASP A 186 11.24 9.88 -4.10
CA ASP A 186 12.10 9.70 -2.92
C ASP A 186 11.33 9.88 -1.62
N LEU A 187 10.48 10.92 -1.54
CA LEU A 187 9.61 11.17 -0.39
C LEU A 187 8.69 9.98 -0.14
N SER A 188 8.02 9.49 -1.19
CA SER A 188 7.09 8.36 -1.09
C SER A 188 7.79 7.05 -0.76
N ARG A 189 9.03 6.85 -1.24
CA ARG A 189 9.87 5.71 -0.86
C ARG A 189 10.17 5.72 0.65
N SER A 190 10.55 6.87 1.19
CA SER A 190 10.80 7.04 2.63
C SER A 190 9.53 6.87 3.46
N LEU A 191 8.41 7.42 2.99
CA LEU A 191 7.09 7.23 3.61
C LEU A 191 6.71 5.74 3.70
N THR A 192 6.89 5.01 2.60
CA THR A 192 6.55 3.58 2.58
C THR A 192 7.42 2.78 3.54
N TYR A 193 8.70 3.14 3.67
CA TYR A 193 9.57 2.51 4.65
C TYR A 193 9.17 2.86 6.09
N ALA A 194 8.79 4.11 6.39
CA ALA A 194 8.26 4.49 7.70
C ALA A 194 6.98 3.70 8.05
N ALA A 195 6.06 3.55 7.10
CA ALA A 195 4.86 2.75 7.27
C ALA A 195 5.16 1.25 7.49
N ALA A 196 6.14 0.70 6.77
CA ALA A 196 6.61 -0.67 6.98
C ALA A 196 7.22 -0.85 8.39
N LEU A 197 8.01 0.11 8.86
CA LEU A 197 8.54 0.11 10.23
C LEU A 197 7.43 0.15 11.27
N ARG A 198 6.36 0.92 11.04
CA ARG A 198 5.18 0.93 11.91
C ARG A 198 4.58 -0.46 12.06
N VAL A 199 4.42 -1.22 10.96
CA VAL A 199 3.95 -2.60 11.01
C VAL A 199 4.97 -3.52 11.68
N ALA A 200 6.25 -3.41 11.32
CA ALA A 200 7.32 -4.24 11.87
C ALA A 200 7.53 -4.05 13.39
N GLN A 201 7.19 -2.88 13.91
CA GLN A 201 7.28 -2.55 15.34
C GLN A 201 5.91 -2.55 16.03
N PHE A 202 4.85 -3.04 15.38
CA PHE A 202 3.51 -3.00 15.97
C PHE A 202 3.41 -3.89 17.20
N GLY A 203 2.78 -3.38 18.26
CA GLY A 203 2.72 -4.06 19.55
C GLY A 203 1.84 -5.31 19.50
N THR A 204 2.28 -6.39 20.17
CA THR A 204 1.57 -7.68 20.18
C THR A 204 0.32 -7.69 21.08
N ALA A 205 0.14 -6.65 21.89
CA ALA A 205 -1.06 -6.46 22.71
C ALA A 205 -2.26 -5.93 21.90
N ASN A 206 -2.03 -5.46 20.69
CA ASN A 206 -3.05 -4.93 19.80
C ASN A 206 -3.98 -6.02 19.27
N GLU A 207 -5.24 -5.65 19.05
CA GLU A 207 -6.25 -6.53 18.47
C GLU A 207 -6.11 -6.64 16.95
N HIS A 208 -6.86 -7.56 16.36
CA HIS A 208 -6.87 -7.79 14.92
C HIS A 208 -7.18 -6.51 14.11
N SER A 209 -8.19 -5.73 14.53
CA SER A 209 -8.58 -4.48 13.87
C SER A 209 -7.50 -3.39 13.90
N ASP A 210 -6.67 -3.39 14.95
CA ASP A 210 -5.58 -2.42 15.08
C ASP A 210 -4.48 -2.71 14.05
N TRP A 211 -4.17 -4.00 13.84
CA TRP A 211 -3.24 -4.43 12.79
C TRP A 211 -3.71 -4.04 11.39
N GLU A 212 -5.03 -4.08 11.13
CA GLU A 212 -5.59 -3.60 9.87
C GLU A 212 -5.35 -2.10 9.66
N THR A 213 -5.41 -1.29 10.72
CA THR A 213 -5.10 0.14 10.62
C THR A 213 -3.64 0.37 10.19
N ALA A 214 -2.68 -0.32 10.81
CA ALA A 214 -1.26 -0.21 10.43
C ALA A 214 -1.01 -0.75 9.00
N HIS A 215 -1.69 -1.82 8.62
CA HIS A 215 -1.68 -2.39 7.28
C HIS A 215 -2.16 -1.37 6.23
N HIS A 216 -3.30 -0.70 6.45
CA HIS A 216 -3.83 0.28 5.50
C HIS A 216 -2.86 1.44 5.26
N VAL A 217 -2.16 1.90 6.31
CA VAL A 217 -1.13 2.93 6.17
C VAL A 217 0.02 2.45 5.29
N PHE A 218 0.42 1.18 5.42
CA PHE A 218 1.49 0.61 4.61
C PHE A 218 1.07 0.40 3.15
N THR A 219 -0.10 -0.19 2.89
CA THR A 219 -0.57 -0.42 1.51
C THR A 219 -0.90 0.87 0.78
N TYR A 220 -1.47 1.86 1.49
CA TYR A 220 -1.61 3.23 0.95
C TYR A 220 -0.26 3.83 0.56
N SER A 221 0.73 3.77 1.45
CA SER A 221 2.06 4.33 1.19
C SER A 221 2.76 3.63 0.01
N ASN A 222 2.59 2.30 -0.10
CA ASN A 222 3.03 1.54 -1.27
C ASN A 222 2.34 2.04 -2.55
N ALA A 223 1.02 2.24 -2.51
CA ALA A 223 0.26 2.74 -3.66
C ALA A 223 0.73 4.14 -4.09
N VAL A 224 0.97 5.04 -3.13
CA VAL A 224 1.56 6.37 -3.40
C VAL A 224 2.90 6.24 -4.10
N HIS A 225 3.80 5.38 -3.58
CA HIS A 225 5.12 5.18 -4.16
C HIS A 225 5.05 4.62 -5.59
N GLN A 226 4.24 3.57 -5.82
CA GLN A 226 4.08 2.99 -7.15
C GLN A 226 3.45 3.99 -8.15
N ALA A 227 2.44 4.75 -7.71
CA ALA A 227 1.79 5.77 -8.52
C ALA A 227 2.78 6.88 -8.93
N LEU A 228 3.53 7.44 -7.98
CA LEU A 228 4.52 8.47 -8.28
C LEU A 228 5.67 7.96 -9.16
N LYS A 229 6.12 6.72 -8.98
CA LYS A 229 7.07 6.08 -9.91
C LYS A 229 6.51 5.99 -11.32
N ARG A 230 5.25 5.60 -11.48
CA ARG A 230 4.58 5.49 -12.79
C ARG A 230 4.44 6.86 -13.45
N ILE A 231 4.05 7.88 -12.70
CA ILE A 231 3.94 9.25 -13.19
C ILE A 231 5.32 9.76 -13.64
N ALA A 232 6.35 9.53 -12.82
CA ALA A 232 7.72 9.94 -13.14
C ALA A 232 8.31 9.23 -14.38
N ALA A 233 7.95 7.98 -14.63
CA ALA A 233 8.40 7.22 -15.81
C ALA A 233 7.89 7.79 -17.13
N GLY A 234 6.85 8.62 -17.13
CA GLY A 234 6.31 9.33 -18.29
C GLY A 234 7.13 10.54 -18.77
N GLY A 235 8.22 10.85 -18.10
CA GLY A 235 9.04 12.04 -18.32
C GLY A 235 9.05 12.96 -17.12
N THR A 236 9.43 14.22 -17.30
CA THR A 236 9.45 15.21 -16.22
C THR A 236 8.11 15.16 -15.46
N LEU A 237 8.19 14.97 -14.14
CA LEU A 237 7.03 15.23 -13.29
C LEU A 237 6.59 16.65 -13.62
N PRO A 238 5.43 16.86 -14.25
CA PRO A 238 4.97 18.20 -14.54
C PRO A 238 4.98 19.00 -13.23
N ASN A 239 5.17 20.32 -13.28
CA ASN A 239 4.94 21.18 -12.10
C ASN A 239 3.56 20.93 -11.47
N ASP A 240 2.63 20.33 -12.23
CA ASP A 240 1.30 19.87 -11.80
C ASP A 240 1.28 18.54 -11.03
N ALA A 241 2.36 17.79 -10.95
CA ALA A 241 2.45 16.59 -10.09
C ALA A 241 2.44 16.92 -8.59
N ALA A 242 2.47 18.18 -8.23
CA ALA A 242 2.22 18.68 -6.88
C ALA A 242 0.91 18.12 -6.29
N GLU A 243 -0.10 17.91 -7.12
CA GLU A 243 -1.40 17.36 -6.70
C GLU A 243 -1.27 15.88 -6.32
N ALA A 244 -0.56 15.08 -7.10
CA ALA A 244 -0.26 13.69 -6.75
C ALA A 244 0.66 13.59 -5.51
N THR A 245 1.61 14.53 -5.35
CA THR A 245 2.53 14.61 -4.20
C THR A 245 1.79 14.88 -2.89
N ARG A 246 0.60 15.51 -2.92
CA ARG A 246 -0.26 15.70 -1.75
C ARG A 246 -0.55 14.38 -1.03
N SER A 247 -0.64 13.28 -1.77
CA SER A 247 -0.84 11.95 -1.18
C SER A 247 0.28 11.52 -0.23
N VAL A 248 1.50 12.03 -0.40
CA VAL A 248 2.62 11.78 0.53
C VAL A 248 2.36 12.42 1.88
N LEU A 249 1.83 13.67 1.89
CA LEU A 249 1.49 14.38 3.12
C LEU A 249 0.37 13.67 3.88
N HIS A 250 -0.66 13.22 3.17
CA HIS A 250 -1.74 12.43 3.75
C HIS A 250 -1.23 11.14 4.38
N GLY A 251 -0.34 10.42 3.68
CA GLY A 251 0.29 9.21 4.21
C GLY A 251 1.15 9.46 5.44
N ALA A 252 1.91 10.57 5.47
CA ALA A 252 2.72 10.96 6.62
C ALA A 252 1.85 11.23 7.86
N MET A 253 0.72 11.90 7.69
CA MET A 253 -0.23 12.12 8.78
C MET A 253 -0.96 10.84 9.21
N ALA A 254 -1.20 9.90 8.30
CA ALA A 254 -1.72 8.58 8.64
C ALA A 254 -0.70 7.76 9.46
N VAL A 255 0.59 7.81 9.11
CA VAL A 255 1.68 7.22 9.92
C VAL A 255 1.73 7.87 11.31
N TYR A 256 1.62 9.19 11.38
CA TYR A 256 1.55 9.92 12.65
C TYR A 256 0.38 9.46 13.51
N LEU A 257 -0.84 9.36 12.96
CA LEU A 257 -2.02 8.94 13.72
C LEU A 257 -1.92 7.49 14.20
N SER A 258 -1.36 6.59 13.41
CA SER A 258 -1.23 5.16 13.76
C SER A 258 -0.33 4.93 14.99
N ARG A 259 0.47 5.92 15.44
CA ARG A 259 1.32 5.80 16.61
C ARG A 259 0.52 5.57 17.92
N TYR A 260 -0.70 6.08 17.99
CA TYR A 260 -1.54 5.93 19.18
C TYR A 260 -1.93 4.47 19.47
N LEU A 261 -1.93 3.62 18.43
CA LEU A 261 -2.14 2.18 18.55
C LEU A 261 -0.85 1.41 18.86
N ASN A 262 0.31 2.06 18.81
CA ASN A 262 1.61 1.40 18.92
C ASN A 262 2.37 1.85 20.18
N VAL A 263 1.82 1.58 21.35
CA VAL A 263 2.38 1.98 22.66
C VAL A 263 2.40 0.78 23.61
N PRO A 264 3.57 0.30 24.04
CA PRO A 264 4.89 0.65 23.52
C PRO A 264 5.17 -0.04 22.16
N PRO A 265 6.00 0.55 21.29
CA PRO A 265 6.41 -0.11 20.07
C PRO A 265 7.24 -1.36 20.35
N ALA A 266 7.02 -2.42 19.57
CA ALA A 266 7.85 -3.61 19.64
C ALA A 266 9.28 -3.31 19.16
N ARG A 267 10.27 -3.90 19.83
CA ARG A 267 11.66 -3.78 19.42
C ARG A 267 11.92 -4.64 18.19
N LEU A 268 12.44 -4.04 17.13
CA LEU A 268 12.92 -4.79 15.96
C LEU A 268 14.11 -5.66 16.35
N PRO A 269 14.13 -6.96 15.96
CA PRO A 269 15.32 -7.77 16.06
C PRO A 269 16.39 -7.25 15.10
N ASP A 270 17.59 -7.01 15.60
CA ASP A 270 18.78 -6.72 14.80
C ASP A 270 19.75 -7.91 14.86
N GLU A 271 20.81 -7.88 14.06
CA GLU A 271 21.79 -8.96 13.96
C GLU A 271 22.46 -9.31 15.31
N SER A 272 22.59 -8.34 16.20
CA SER A 272 23.17 -8.48 17.53
C SER A 272 22.16 -8.86 18.61
N ASP A 273 20.88 -9.02 18.26
CA ASP A 273 19.82 -9.30 19.23
C ASP A 273 19.99 -10.68 19.88
N PRO A 274 20.12 -10.75 21.22
CA PRO A 274 20.23 -12.02 21.93
C PRO A 274 19.06 -12.99 21.66
N ARG A 275 17.89 -12.48 21.29
CA ARG A 275 16.73 -13.30 20.91
C ARG A 275 16.97 -14.17 19.68
N LEU A 276 17.94 -13.81 18.84
CA LEU A 276 18.34 -14.61 17.68
C LEU A 276 19.24 -15.79 18.08
N ASN A 277 19.86 -15.75 19.27
CA ASN A 277 20.70 -16.83 19.77
C ASN A 277 19.83 -18.07 20.08
N GLY A 278 20.28 -19.22 19.62
CA GLY A 278 19.55 -20.49 19.81
C GLY A 278 18.46 -20.76 18.77
N LEU A 279 18.17 -19.80 17.86
CA LEU A 279 17.35 -20.08 16.69
C LEU A 279 18.09 -20.94 15.67
N PRO A 280 17.37 -21.69 14.80
CA PRO A 280 17.97 -22.50 13.76
C PRO A 280 18.97 -21.71 12.89
N GLN A 281 19.92 -22.44 12.29
CA GLN A 281 20.99 -21.82 11.50
C GLN A 281 20.82 -22.02 9.99
N SER A 282 20.29 -23.16 9.57
CA SER A 282 20.08 -23.41 8.15
C SER A 282 18.79 -22.73 7.65
N SER A 283 18.78 -22.28 6.41
CA SER A 283 17.59 -21.68 5.79
C SER A 283 16.40 -22.63 5.85
N GLN A 284 16.60 -23.92 5.62
CA GLN A 284 15.55 -24.94 5.67
C GLN A 284 14.91 -25.03 7.07
N GLU A 285 15.72 -25.09 8.12
CA GLU A 285 15.23 -25.19 9.50
C GLU A 285 14.52 -23.90 9.93
N ILE A 286 15.03 -22.73 9.56
CA ILE A 286 14.39 -21.44 9.85
C ILE A 286 13.01 -21.39 9.19
N ARG A 287 12.90 -21.79 7.92
CA ARG A 287 11.62 -21.79 7.18
C ARG A 287 10.63 -22.80 7.75
N ALA A 288 11.10 -23.97 8.17
CA ALA A 288 10.27 -24.95 8.86
C ALA A 288 9.76 -24.42 10.21
N ALA A 289 10.64 -23.81 11.01
CA ALA A 289 10.28 -23.19 12.28
C ALA A 289 9.29 -22.00 12.09
N LEU A 290 9.43 -21.23 11.00
CA LEU A 290 8.52 -20.16 10.65
C LEU A 290 7.11 -20.70 10.36
N LEU A 291 6.99 -21.74 9.55
CA LEU A 291 5.69 -22.37 9.26
C LEU A 291 5.07 -22.98 10.52
N ASP A 292 5.86 -23.64 11.38
CA ASP A 292 5.42 -24.17 12.65
C ASP A 292 4.96 -23.06 13.63
N ALA A 293 5.64 -21.92 13.64
CA ALA A 293 5.22 -20.77 14.42
C ALA A 293 3.88 -20.19 13.91
N LEU A 294 3.68 -20.11 12.59
CA LEU A 294 2.43 -19.64 11.98
C LEU A 294 1.25 -20.62 12.16
N ASP A 295 1.51 -21.87 12.52
CA ASP A 295 0.49 -22.84 12.89
C ASP A 295 0.02 -22.70 14.36
N ARG A 296 0.61 -21.78 15.10
CA ARG A 296 0.30 -21.49 16.51
C ARG A 296 -0.10 -20.03 16.68
N GLN A 297 -1.14 -19.79 17.45
CA GLN A 297 -1.61 -18.42 17.71
C GLN A 297 -0.57 -17.55 18.45
N ARG A 298 -0.58 -16.26 18.19
CA ARG A 298 0.19 -15.23 18.91
C ARG A 298 1.71 -15.39 18.84
N GLN A 299 2.24 -15.92 17.75
CA GLN A 299 3.69 -16.10 17.57
C GLN A 299 4.34 -14.91 16.82
N VAL A 300 3.78 -13.71 16.95
CA VAL A 300 4.19 -12.51 16.21
C VAL A 300 5.69 -12.21 16.36
N ASP A 301 6.19 -12.19 17.61
CA ASP A 301 7.61 -11.89 17.88
C ASP A 301 8.54 -13.03 17.49
N ALA A 302 8.09 -14.29 17.63
CA ALA A 302 8.85 -15.44 17.19
C ALA A 302 9.06 -15.45 15.67
N VAL A 303 7.98 -15.16 14.91
CA VAL A 303 8.05 -15.05 13.45
C VAL A 303 8.95 -13.88 13.04
N GLY A 304 8.82 -12.72 13.67
CA GLY A 304 9.72 -11.58 13.42
C GLY A 304 11.19 -11.92 13.65
N SER A 305 11.49 -12.67 14.72
CA SER A 305 12.87 -13.11 15.04
C SER A 305 13.41 -14.14 14.03
N LEU A 306 12.56 -15.05 13.55
CA LEU A 306 12.96 -16.04 12.52
C LEU A 306 13.26 -15.35 11.18
N VAL A 307 12.45 -14.35 10.78
CA VAL A 307 12.72 -13.56 9.58
C VAL A 307 14.04 -12.79 9.75
N ALA A 308 14.26 -12.13 10.89
CA ALA A 308 15.50 -11.42 11.17
C ALA A 308 16.72 -12.38 11.16
N ARG A 309 16.57 -13.58 11.73
CA ARG A 309 17.62 -14.61 11.74
C ARG A 309 18.01 -15.05 10.33
N HIS A 310 17.02 -15.23 9.44
CA HIS A 310 17.27 -15.59 8.04
C HIS A 310 18.18 -14.56 7.36
N PHE A 311 17.93 -13.26 7.54
CA PHE A 311 18.76 -12.18 6.98
C PHE A 311 20.13 -12.07 7.68
N ALA A 312 20.18 -12.18 9.01
CA ALA A 312 21.44 -12.10 9.77
C ALA A 312 22.45 -13.18 9.36
N LEU A 313 21.97 -14.31 8.86
CA LEU A 313 22.81 -15.40 8.35
C LEU A 313 23.10 -15.31 6.83
N GLY A 314 22.59 -14.28 6.15
CA GLY A 314 22.82 -14.08 4.72
C GLY A 314 22.13 -15.11 3.83
N HIS A 315 21.03 -15.72 4.28
CA HIS A 315 20.29 -16.70 3.46
C HIS A 315 19.53 -16.01 2.31
N PRO A 316 19.29 -16.73 1.17
CA PRO A 316 18.62 -16.19 0.02
C PRO A 316 17.21 -15.67 0.34
N PRO A 317 16.87 -14.39 0.05
CA PRO A 317 15.57 -13.82 0.38
C PRO A 317 14.39 -14.51 -0.32
N ASP A 318 14.59 -14.99 -1.55
CA ASP A 318 13.55 -15.65 -2.36
C ASP A 318 12.96 -16.87 -1.68
N GLU A 319 13.79 -17.63 -0.94
CA GLU A 319 13.34 -18.79 -0.16
C GLU A 319 12.38 -18.37 0.97
N LEU A 320 12.66 -17.25 1.64
CA LEU A 320 11.80 -16.67 2.68
C LEU A 320 10.51 -16.14 2.09
N VAL A 321 10.58 -15.37 1.00
CA VAL A 321 9.41 -14.83 0.27
C VAL A 321 8.48 -15.98 -0.16
N THR A 322 9.05 -17.04 -0.74
CA THR A 322 8.28 -18.24 -1.12
C THR A 322 7.59 -18.88 0.09
N THR A 323 8.28 -18.93 1.24
CA THR A 323 7.72 -19.52 2.47
C THR A 323 6.57 -18.67 3.04
N LEU A 324 6.70 -17.32 3.03
CA LEU A 324 5.63 -16.40 3.46
C LEU A 324 4.42 -16.50 2.52
N ALA A 325 4.65 -16.60 1.20
CA ALA A 325 3.58 -16.81 0.23
C ALA A 325 2.86 -18.14 0.43
N HIS A 326 3.62 -19.22 0.68
CA HIS A 326 3.05 -20.52 1.00
C HIS A 326 2.23 -20.50 2.29
N ALA A 327 2.73 -19.82 3.33
CA ALA A 327 2.02 -19.64 4.59
C ALA A 327 0.67 -18.94 4.38
N LEU A 328 0.64 -17.83 3.61
CA LEU A 328 -0.58 -17.13 3.27
C LEU A 328 -1.61 -18.00 2.56
N LEU A 329 -1.15 -18.82 1.58
CA LEU A 329 -2.04 -19.68 0.79
C LEU A 329 -2.65 -20.84 1.60
N ARG A 330 -2.11 -21.14 2.78
CA ARG A 330 -2.67 -22.15 3.70
C ARG A 330 -3.86 -21.61 4.50
N GLU A 331 -3.98 -20.30 4.60
CA GLU A 331 -4.95 -19.61 5.45
C GLU A 331 -6.23 -19.22 4.68
N ASP A 332 -7.31 -18.95 5.39
CA ASP A 332 -8.52 -18.29 4.85
C ASP A 332 -8.27 -16.79 4.68
N ALA A 333 -7.18 -16.48 3.98
CA ALA A 333 -6.69 -15.13 3.85
C ALA A 333 -7.70 -14.22 3.13
N GLY A 334 -8.02 -13.09 3.76
CA GLY A 334 -8.74 -11.99 3.14
C GLY A 334 -7.88 -11.24 2.14
N PHE A 335 -8.48 -10.27 1.44
CA PHE A 335 -7.74 -9.46 0.48
C PHE A 335 -6.62 -8.63 1.15
N HIS A 336 -6.80 -8.18 2.39
CA HIS A 336 -5.81 -7.45 3.16
C HIS A 336 -4.51 -8.22 3.34
N ALA A 337 -4.59 -9.51 3.68
CA ALA A 337 -3.39 -10.32 3.83
C ALA A 337 -2.66 -10.54 2.48
N CYS A 338 -3.40 -10.67 1.38
CA CYS A 338 -2.84 -10.72 0.04
C CYS A 338 -2.16 -9.39 -0.32
N GLN A 339 -2.80 -8.26 0.00
CA GLN A 339 -2.23 -6.92 -0.23
C GLN A 339 -0.97 -6.69 0.61
N MET A 340 -0.97 -7.12 1.88
CA MET A 340 0.20 -7.00 2.75
C MET A 340 1.41 -7.74 2.17
N LEU A 341 1.22 -8.98 1.75
CA LEU A 341 2.30 -9.77 1.16
C LEU A 341 2.78 -9.15 -0.16
N GLU A 342 1.87 -8.79 -1.05
CA GLU A 342 2.21 -8.21 -2.36
C GLU A 342 2.95 -6.89 -2.21
N ALA A 343 2.44 -5.96 -1.39
CA ALA A 343 3.08 -4.67 -1.12
C ALA A 343 4.45 -4.87 -0.46
N GLY A 344 4.55 -5.83 0.47
CA GLY A 344 5.80 -6.18 1.13
C GLY A 344 6.86 -6.70 0.17
N ILE A 345 6.51 -7.62 -0.72
CA ILE A 345 7.43 -8.15 -1.75
C ILE A 345 7.88 -7.05 -2.71
N ARG A 346 6.95 -6.21 -3.16
CA ARG A 346 7.25 -5.09 -4.07
C ARG A 346 8.18 -4.07 -3.43
N GLN A 347 7.93 -3.73 -2.19
CA GLN A 347 8.78 -2.81 -1.44
C GLN A 347 10.12 -3.46 -1.06
N PHE A 348 10.14 -4.74 -0.72
CA PHE A 348 11.39 -5.48 -0.54
C PHE A 348 12.26 -5.37 -1.80
N GLY A 349 11.71 -5.57 -3.01
CA GLY A 349 12.44 -5.39 -4.26
C GLY A 349 13.00 -3.97 -4.47
N THR A 350 12.34 -2.94 -3.93
CA THR A 350 12.83 -1.55 -3.94
C THR A 350 14.03 -1.34 -3.00
N TRP A 351 14.09 -2.12 -1.89
CA TRP A 351 15.09 -2.06 -0.84
C TRP A 351 15.99 -3.30 -0.80
N ALA A 352 16.04 -4.07 -1.90
CA ALA A 352 16.86 -5.28 -2.00
C ALA A 352 18.31 -5.01 -1.53
N ASP A 353 18.90 -6.02 -0.91
CA ASP A 353 20.28 -6.00 -0.40
C ASP A 353 20.56 -4.93 0.66
N THR A 354 19.51 -4.38 1.27
CA THR A 354 19.63 -3.43 2.37
C THR A 354 18.96 -3.93 3.65
N ARG A 355 19.39 -3.40 4.81
CA ARG A 355 18.74 -3.66 6.09
C ARG A 355 17.24 -3.30 6.08
N GLN A 356 16.88 -2.27 5.33
CA GLN A 356 15.49 -1.82 5.18
C GLN A 356 14.60 -2.89 4.55
N GLY A 357 15.10 -3.61 3.56
CA GLY A 357 14.39 -4.76 2.97
C GLY A 357 14.06 -5.83 4.00
N GLY A 358 15.02 -6.16 4.85
CA GLY A 358 14.79 -7.10 5.98
C GLY A 358 13.69 -6.64 6.93
N HIS A 359 13.67 -5.35 7.30
CA HIS A 359 12.63 -4.78 8.16
C HIS A 359 11.23 -4.88 7.54
N ILE A 360 11.12 -4.67 6.22
CA ILE A 360 9.85 -4.80 5.50
C ILE A 360 9.32 -6.24 5.61
N LEU A 361 10.15 -7.24 5.35
CA LEU A 361 9.74 -8.65 5.45
C LEU A 361 9.49 -9.10 6.91
N ILE A 362 10.17 -8.49 7.89
CA ILE A 362 9.80 -8.66 9.32
C ILE A 362 8.36 -8.17 9.54
N GLY A 363 8.01 -7.00 9.02
CA GLY A 363 6.65 -6.46 9.10
C GLY A 363 5.61 -7.40 8.47
N VAL A 364 5.88 -7.92 7.27
CA VAL A 364 5.02 -8.90 6.60
C VAL A 364 4.85 -10.16 7.45
N GLY A 365 5.92 -10.75 7.93
CA GLY A 365 5.88 -11.96 8.76
C GLY A 365 5.09 -11.75 10.04
N ARG A 366 5.30 -10.62 10.72
CA ARG A 366 4.58 -10.25 11.96
C ARG A 366 3.08 -10.05 11.71
N TYR A 367 2.72 -9.37 10.61
CA TYR A 367 1.32 -9.22 10.21
C TYR A 367 0.66 -10.57 9.95
N LEU A 368 1.30 -11.46 9.15
CA LEU A 368 0.78 -12.80 8.90
C LEU A 368 0.60 -13.58 10.20
N ALA A 369 1.55 -13.50 11.15
CA ALA A 369 1.46 -14.17 12.44
C ALA A 369 0.35 -13.62 13.35
N ALA A 370 0.01 -12.35 13.25
CA ALA A 370 -1.12 -11.75 13.96
C ALA A 370 -2.47 -12.27 13.45
N HIS A 371 -2.51 -12.77 12.20
CA HIS A 371 -3.73 -13.25 11.52
C HIS A 371 -3.74 -14.77 11.29
N SER A 372 -2.76 -15.50 11.82
CA SER A 372 -2.62 -16.95 11.67
C SER A 372 -2.59 -17.66 13.03
N PRO A 373 -2.98 -18.95 13.08
CA PRO A 373 -3.69 -19.67 12.04
C PRO A 373 -5.18 -19.26 11.95
N SER A 374 -5.74 -19.28 10.75
CA SER A 374 -7.18 -19.21 10.51
C SER A 374 -7.84 -20.58 10.64
N GLU A 375 -9.16 -20.66 10.48
CA GLU A 375 -9.89 -21.95 10.50
C GLU A 375 -9.55 -22.86 9.30
N ARG A 376 -8.95 -22.31 8.24
CA ARG A 376 -8.62 -23.03 6.99
C ARG A 376 -9.80 -23.74 6.36
N ALA A 377 -11.00 -23.18 6.54
CA ALA A 377 -12.26 -23.72 6.03
C ALA A 377 -12.31 -23.77 4.50
N ALA A 378 -11.67 -22.81 3.83
CA ALA A 378 -11.60 -22.78 2.36
C ALA A 378 -10.79 -23.98 1.83
N PHE A 379 -9.70 -24.35 2.49
CA PHE A 379 -8.89 -25.50 2.14
C PHE A 379 -9.66 -26.81 2.33
N GLN A 380 -10.34 -26.98 3.46
CA GLN A 380 -11.19 -28.14 3.75
C GLN A 380 -12.32 -28.25 2.70
N THR A 381 -12.98 -27.14 2.38
CA THR A 381 -14.03 -27.10 1.35
C THR A 381 -13.50 -27.53 -0.02
N ALA A 382 -12.29 -27.06 -0.40
CA ALA A 382 -11.67 -27.45 -1.66
C ALA A 382 -11.32 -28.95 -1.71
N ASP A 383 -10.82 -29.51 -0.60
CA ASP A 383 -10.52 -30.95 -0.52
C ASP A 383 -11.79 -31.82 -0.60
N ILE A 384 -12.85 -31.44 0.11
CA ILE A 384 -14.16 -32.09 0.01
C ILE A 384 -14.68 -32.02 -1.43
N ALA A 385 -14.66 -30.85 -2.06
CA ALA A 385 -15.12 -30.68 -3.44
C ALA A 385 -14.31 -31.56 -4.42
N ARG A 386 -12.98 -31.62 -4.25
CA ARG A 386 -12.09 -32.49 -5.05
C ARG A 386 -12.45 -33.97 -4.88
N ARG A 387 -12.67 -34.43 -3.64
CA ARG A 387 -13.05 -35.81 -3.34
C ARG A 387 -14.39 -36.17 -3.97
N LEU A 388 -15.40 -35.31 -3.86
CA LEU A 388 -16.71 -35.50 -4.50
C LEU A 388 -16.59 -35.57 -6.03
N LEU A 389 -15.78 -34.68 -6.64
CA LEU A 389 -15.57 -34.69 -8.09
C LEU A 389 -14.96 -36.01 -8.58
N HIS A 390 -14.15 -36.67 -7.74
CA HIS A 390 -13.55 -37.99 -8.04
C HIS A 390 -14.40 -39.18 -7.57
N GLY A 391 -15.67 -38.95 -7.21
CA GLY A 391 -16.61 -40.01 -6.86
C GLY A 391 -16.40 -40.63 -5.47
N SER A 392 -15.67 -39.97 -4.58
CA SER A 392 -15.51 -40.43 -3.19
C SER A 392 -16.76 -40.13 -2.38
N GLU A 393 -17.25 -41.10 -1.60
CA GLU A 393 -18.37 -40.86 -0.66
C GLU A 393 -17.86 -40.05 0.56
N LEU A 394 -18.64 -39.04 0.99
CA LEU A 394 -18.29 -38.16 2.12
C LEU A 394 -18.17 -38.89 3.47
N HIS A 395 -18.82 -40.02 3.60
CA HIS A 395 -18.90 -40.78 4.86
C HIS A 395 -17.82 -41.87 5.03
N GLN A 396 -16.96 -42.09 4.03
CA GLN A 396 -15.78 -42.94 4.17
C GLN A 396 -14.62 -42.10 4.72
N MET A 397 -14.66 -41.81 6.02
CA MET A 397 -13.49 -41.35 6.74
C MET A 397 -12.72 -42.62 7.23
N PRO A 398 -11.36 -42.61 7.11
CA PRO A 398 -10.54 -43.68 7.66
C PRO A 398 -10.63 -43.76 9.19
#